data_ccc5e7636e288dc2c9a1a10cc88f1b57
#
_entry.id   ccc5e7636e288dc2c9a1a10cc88f1b57
#
_cell.length_a   1.000
_cell.length_b   1.000
_cell.length_c   1.000
_cell.angle_alpha   90.00
_cell.angle_beta   90.00
_cell.angle_gamma   90.00
#
_symmetry.space_group_name_H-M   'P 1'
#
loop_
_entity.id
_entity.type
_entity.pdbx_description
1 polymer ?
#
loop_
_entity_poly.entity_id
_entity_poly.type
_entity_poly.pdbx_seq_one_letter_code
_entity_poly.pdbx_strand_id
1 'polypeptide(L)'
;MTPPSLDGHSAEEAAVVTLVNLERAQAGCGPVRADPPLAALAGAFSKDMATRDFFGHDDPDGNTPWDRAAKAGLAGLGGENIARGQGDADAVMKAWMNSPGHKANILNCEFRTLGVGAHFAAGGPWWTQDFGF
;
A
#
# COMPACT_ATOMS: atom_id res chain seq x y z
N MET A 1 22.02 -7.51 -6.26
CA MET A 1 20.94 -7.67 -7.15
C MET A 1 19.79 -6.78 -6.77
N THR A 2 19.24 -6.27 -7.71
CA THR A 2 18.27 -5.24 -7.52
C THR A 2 16.95 -5.78 -7.01
N PRO A 3 16.29 -5.09 -6.14
CA PRO A 3 15.02 -5.53 -5.62
C PRO A 3 13.92 -5.56 -6.69
N PRO A 4 12.80 -6.17 -6.36
CA PRO A 4 11.69 -6.31 -7.30
C PRO A 4 11.18 -5.00 -7.90
N SER A 5 11.46 -3.90 -7.24
CA SER A 5 11.08 -2.59 -7.73
C SER A 5 12.06 -2.05 -8.77
N LEU A 6 12.65 -2.95 -9.51
CA LEU A 6 13.56 -2.66 -10.61
C LEU A 6 12.98 -1.76 -11.66
N ASP A 7 11.68 -1.62 -11.66
CA ASP A 7 10.97 -0.68 -12.50
C ASP A 7 11.24 0.78 -12.12
N GLY A 8 12.05 1.03 -11.08
CA GLY A 8 12.44 2.36 -10.68
C GLY A 8 11.51 3.02 -9.68
N HIS A 9 10.58 2.28 -9.09
CA HIS A 9 9.60 2.86 -8.18
C HIS A 9 9.83 2.50 -6.70
N SER A 10 10.92 1.80 -6.38
CA SER A 10 11.24 1.46 -4.99
C SER A 10 11.47 2.69 -4.11
N ALA A 11 12.02 3.75 -4.69
CA ALA A 11 12.24 4.99 -3.95
C ALA A 11 10.92 5.61 -3.50
N GLU A 12 9.91 5.60 -4.40
CA GLU A 12 8.58 6.11 -4.06
C GLU A 12 7.90 5.25 -3.00
N GLU A 13 8.02 3.94 -3.11
CA GLU A 13 7.46 3.01 -2.13
C GLU A 13 8.12 3.20 -0.77
N ALA A 14 9.43 3.33 -0.72
CA ALA A 14 10.17 3.58 0.52
C ALA A 14 9.80 4.94 1.13
N ALA A 15 9.61 5.94 0.29
CA ALA A 15 9.21 7.27 0.75
C ALA A 15 7.83 7.23 1.43
N VAL A 16 6.90 6.43 0.92
CA VAL A 16 5.59 6.26 1.56
C VAL A 16 5.75 5.68 2.96
N VAL A 17 6.59 4.66 3.14
CA VAL A 17 6.82 4.08 4.47
C VAL A 17 7.37 5.15 5.44
N THR A 18 8.32 5.95 4.99
CA THR A 18 8.90 7.03 5.79
C THR A 18 7.81 8.04 6.19
N LEU A 19 6.98 8.46 5.24
CA LEU A 19 5.93 9.45 5.51
C LEU A 19 4.86 8.89 6.44
N VAL A 20 4.49 7.62 6.28
CA VAL A 20 3.57 6.96 7.21
C VAL A 20 4.13 7.01 8.63
N ASN A 21 5.40 6.70 8.79
CA ASN A 21 6.00 6.68 10.12
C ASN A 21 6.14 8.07 10.74
N LEU A 22 6.31 9.12 9.92
CA LEU A 22 6.27 10.48 10.42
C LEU A 22 4.88 10.83 10.98
N GLU A 23 3.83 10.49 10.26
CA GLU A 23 2.46 10.72 10.72
C GLU A 23 2.16 9.92 11.99
N ARG A 24 2.59 8.66 12.03
CA ARG A 24 2.36 7.80 13.19
C ARG A 24 3.10 8.31 14.43
N ALA A 25 4.32 8.80 14.28
CA ALA A 25 5.07 9.36 15.39
C ALA A 25 4.37 10.56 15.99
N GLN A 26 3.82 11.44 15.15
CA GLN A 26 3.05 12.61 15.61
C GLN A 26 1.77 12.20 16.35
N ALA A 27 1.19 11.08 15.99
CA ALA A 27 -0.02 10.55 16.61
C ALA A 27 0.25 9.67 17.83
N GLY A 28 1.51 9.41 18.15
CA GLY A 28 1.88 8.59 19.29
C GLY A 28 1.91 7.09 19.02
N CYS A 29 1.86 6.67 17.75
CA CYS A 29 2.00 5.26 17.37
C CYS A 29 3.46 4.91 17.14
N GLY A 30 3.85 3.66 17.43
CA GLY A 30 5.13 3.14 17.00
C GLY A 30 5.21 3.01 15.49
N PRO A 31 6.44 2.92 14.94
CA PRO A 31 6.61 2.80 13.50
C PRO A 31 6.15 1.45 12.96
N VAL A 32 5.72 1.43 11.71
CA VAL A 32 5.55 0.19 10.97
C VAL A 32 6.86 -0.16 10.27
N ARG A 33 7.12 -1.46 10.14
CA ARG A 33 8.29 -1.98 9.45
C ARG A 33 7.90 -2.35 8.02
N ALA A 34 8.72 -1.94 7.05
CA ALA A 34 8.53 -2.39 5.67
C ALA A 34 8.65 -3.91 5.63
N ASP A 35 7.64 -4.55 5.04
CA ASP A 35 7.53 -6.02 5.04
C ASP A 35 7.54 -6.52 3.60
N PRO A 36 8.60 -7.24 3.18
CA PRO A 36 8.71 -7.67 1.79
C PRO A 36 7.53 -8.50 1.27
N PRO A 37 7.00 -9.49 2.01
CA PRO A 37 5.82 -10.22 1.52
C PRO A 37 4.60 -9.34 1.32
N LEU A 38 4.34 -8.40 2.22
CA LEU A 38 3.24 -7.46 2.06
C LEU A 38 3.50 -6.49 0.89
N ALA A 39 4.74 -6.09 0.68
CA ALA A 39 5.09 -5.24 -0.46
C ALA A 39 4.85 -5.98 -1.79
N ALA A 40 5.16 -7.26 -1.85
CA ALA A 40 4.89 -8.07 -3.04
C ALA A 40 3.39 -8.18 -3.29
N LEU A 41 2.61 -8.39 -2.24
CA LEU A 41 1.14 -8.45 -2.33
C LEU A 41 0.58 -7.12 -2.84
N ALA A 42 1.02 -6.00 -2.26
CA ALA A 42 0.56 -4.67 -2.64
C ALA A 42 0.96 -4.33 -4.08
N GLY A 43 2.18 -4.63 -4.46
CA GLY A 43 2.67 -4.38 -5.82
C GLY A 43 1.91 -5.16 -6.87
N ALA A 44 1.62 -6.43 -6.58
CA ALA A 44 0.84 -7.27 -7.49
C ALA A 44 -0.57 -6.71 -7.67
N PHE A 45 -1.16 -6.19 -6.60
CA PHE A 45 -2.51 -5.63 -6.68
C PHE A 45 -2.55 -4.31 -7.46
N SER A 46 -1.58 -3.42 -7.24
CA SER A 46 -1.48 -2.18 -8.02
C SER A 46 -1.33 -2.49 -9.51
N LYS A 47 -0.50 -3.47 -9.85
CA LYS A 47 -0.34 -3.92 -11.23
C LYS A 47 -1.63 -4.51 -11.78
N ASP A 48 -2.36 -5.28 -10.97
CA ASP A 48 -3.61 -5.90 -11.39
C ASP A 48 -4.68 -4.84 -11.68
N MET A 49 -4.79 -3.83 -10.82
CA MET A 49 -5.70 -2.71 -11.07
C MET A 49 -5.41 -2.04 -12.40
N ALA A 50 -4.15 -1.83 -12.72
CA ALA A 50 -3.75 -1.24 -14.00
C ALA A 50 -4.05 -2.16 -15.18
N THR A 51 -3.70 -3.43 -15.05
CA THR A 51 -3.77 -4.40 -16.14
C THR A 51 -5.21 -4.78 -16.48
N ARG A 52 -6.04 -4.97 -15.47
CA ARG A 52 -7.46 -5.35 -15.67
C ARG A 52 -8.41 -4.16 -15.61
N ASP A 53 -7.87 -2.96 -15.49
CA ASP A 53 -8.63 -1.69 -15.56
C ASP A 53 -9.78 -1.64 -14.56
N PHE A 54 -9.43 -1.72 -13.28
CA PHE A 54 -10.38 -1.53 -12.19
C PHE A 54 -9.74 -0.73 -11.06
N PHE A 55 -10.57 -0.17 -10.21
CA PHE A 55 -10.11 0.53 -9.00
C PHE A 55 -11.07 0.20 -7.86
N GLY A 56 -10.64 -0.66 -6.97
CA GLY A 56 -11.43 -1.12 -5.83
C GLY A 56 -10.64 -2.11 -5.01
N HIS A 57 -11.09 -2.37 -3.79
CA HIS A 57 -10.43 -3.32 -2.90
C HIS A 57 -10.66 -4.76 -3.34
N ASP A 58 -11.83 -5.06 -3.90
CA ASP A 58 -12.13 -6.39 -4.43
C ASP A 58 -11.71 -6.43 -5.89
N ASP A 59 -11.06 -7.52 -6.29
CA ASP A 59 -10.65 -7.68 -7.68
C ASP A 59 -11.81 -8.16 -8.55
N PRO A 60 -11.65 -8.18 -9.88
CA PRO A 60 -12.75 -8.62 -10.77
C PRO A 60 -13.19 -10.06 -10.56
N ASP A 61 -12.37 -10.88 -9.91
CA ASP A 61 -12.70 -12.28 -9.61
C ASP A 61 -13.41 -12.41 -8.26
N GLY A 62 -13.67 -11.30 -7.57
CA GLY A 62 -14.36 -11.29 -6.29
C GLY A 62 -13.45 -11.53 -5.09
N ASN A 63 -12.13 -11.50 -5.27
CA ASN A 63 -11.20 -11.66 -4.15
C ASN A 63 -11.09 -10.37 -3.35
N THR A 64 -11.27 -10.48 -2.03
CA THR A 64 -11.05 -9.38 -1.09
C THR A 64 -9.55 -9.27 -0.80
N PRO A 65 -9.11 -8.18 -0.13
CA PRO A 65 -7.71 -8.10 0.34
C PRO A 65 -7.28 -9.32 1.15
N TRP A 66 -8.15 -9.80 2.02
CA TRP A 66 -7.85 -10.98 2.86
C TRP A 66 -7.77 -12.27 2.04
N ASP A 67 -8.63 -12.42 1.02
CA ASP A 67 -8.55 -13.54 0.10
C ASP A 67 -7.22 -13.54 -0.64
N ARG A 68 -6.78 -12.38 -1.10
CA ARG A 68 -5.50 -12.25 -1.82
C ARG A 68 -4.33 -12.58 -0.91
N ALA A 69 -4.38 -12.10 0.33
CA ALA A 69 -3.35 -12.40 1.32
C ALA A 69 -3.28 -13.91 1.61
N ALA A 70 -4.43 -14.55 1.80
CA ALA A 70 -4.48 -15.98 2.06
C ALA A 70 -3.90 -16.80 0.91
N LYS A 71 -4.22 -16.41 -0.33
CA LYS A 71 -3.66 -17.08 -1.51
C LYS A 71 -2.14 -16.91 -1.61
N ALA A 72 -1.61 -15.83 -1.08
CA ALA A 72 -0.17 -15.59 -1.03
C ALA A 72 0.49 -16.23 0.19
N GLY A 73 -0.26 -16.93 1.03
CA GLY A 73 0.27 -17.57 2.23
C GLY A 73 0.54 -16.60 3.37
N LEU A 74 -0.09 -15.42 3.37
CA LEU A 74 0.13 -14.40 4.37
C LEU A 74 -1.02 -14.37 5.37
N ALA A 75 -0.67 -14.41 6.65
CA ALA A 75 -1.60 -14.20 7.75
C ALA A 75 -1.38 -12.82 8.35
N GLY A 76 -2.37 -12.30 9.04
CA GLY A 76 -2.22 -11.06 9.80
C GLY A 76 -2.42 -9.79 9.01
N LEU A 77 -2.99 -9.85 7.80
CA LEU A 77 -3.40 -8.64 7.10
C LEU A 77 -4.50 -7.95 7.90
N GLY A 78 -4.32 -6.66 8.16
CA GLY A 78 -5.26 -5.89 8.97
C GLY A 78 -6.02 -4.83 8.21
N GLY A 79 -5.48 -4.29 7.14
CA GLY A 79 -6.15 -3.25 6.38
C GLY A 79 -5.44 -2.91 5.08
N GLU A 80 -6.12 -2.16 4.24
CA GLU A 80 -5.59 -1.78 2.94
C GLU A 80 -6.05 -0.37 2.58
N ASN A 81 -5.13 0.43 2.06
CA ASN A 81 -5.44 1.70 1.41
C ASN A 81 -5.06 1.59 -0.06
N ILE A 82 -5.89 2.16 -0.93
CA ILE A 82 -5.58 2.25 -2.36
C ILE A 82 -5.74 3.68 -2.83
N ALA A 83 -5.05 4.03 -3.91
CA ALA A 83 -5.17 5.33 -4.55
C ALA A 83 -4.79 5.23 -6.03
N ARG A 84 -5.24 6.20 -6.82
CA ARG A 84 -4.94 6.25 -8.25
C ARG A 84 -4.79 7.69 -8.69
N GLY A 85 -3.72 7.96 -9.45
CA GLY A 85 -3.52 9.26 -10.09
C GLY A 85 -2.49 10.17 -9.43
N GLN A 86 -2.11 9.91 -8.19
CA GLN A 86 -1.11 10.74 -7.50
C GLN A 86 0.28 10.42 -8.06
N GLY A 87 1.02 11.45 -8.39
CA GLY A 87 2.28 11.31 -9.14
C GLY A 87 3.49 10.94 -8.30
N ASP A 88 3.43 11.10 -6.98
CA ASP A 88 4.57 10.82 -6.10
C ASP A 88 4.09 10.47 -4.68
N ALA A 89 5.06 10.12 -3.82
CA ALA A 89 4.77 9.70 -2.45
C ALA A 89 4.10 10.81 -1.64
N ASP A 90 4.56 12.05 -1.78
CA ASP A 90 3.98 13.17 -1.04
C ASP A 90 2.51 13.36 -1.41
N ALA A 91 2.19 13.32 -2.69
CA ALA A 91 0.84 13.51 -3.19
C ALA A 91 -0.11 12.40 -2.70
N VAL A 92 0.32 11.15 -2.75
CA VAL A 92 -0.54 10.05 -2.32
C VAL A 92 -0.74 10.06 -0.80
N MET A 93 0.30 10.38 -0.02
CA MET A 93 0.15 10.49 1.43
C MET A 93 -0.80 11.62 1.81
N LYS A 94 -0.71 12.75 1.13
CA LYS A 94 -1.63 13.87 1.36
C LYS A 94 -3.08 13.44 1.09
N ALA A 95 -3.30 12.74 -0.01
CA ALA A 95 -4.64 12.24 -0.35
C ALA A 95 -5.17 11.29 0.70
N TRP A 96 -4.37 10.34 1.15
CA TRP A 96 -4.80 9.38 2.18
C TRP A 96 -5.06 10.06 3.52
N MET A 97 -4.20 10.99 3.94
CA MET A 97 -4.37 11.67 5.23
C MET A 97 -5.57 12.64 5.24
N ASN A 98 -6.03 13.06 4.08
CA ASN A 98 -7.23 13.90 3.97
C ASN A 98 -8.52 13.09 3.87
N SER A 99 -8.45 11.76 3.96
CA SER A 99 -9.60 10.87 3.89
C SER A 99 -9.72 10.11 5.20
N PRO A 100 -10.80 10.27 5.98
CA PRO A 100 -10.90 9.68 7.32
C PRO A 100 -10.67 8.16 7.35
N GLY A 101 -11.21 7.42 6.40
CA GLY A 101 -11.04 5.98 6.36
C GLY A 101 -9.60 5.54 6.09
N HIS A 102 -8.93 6.22 5.17
CA HIS A 102 -7.52 5.92 4.86
C HIS A 102 -6.62 6.35 6.01
N LYS A 103 -6.88 7.52 6.58
CA LYS A 103 -6.12 8.02 7.73
C LYS A 103 -6.23 7.08 8.92
N ALA A 104 -7.41 6.52 9.15
CA ALA A 104 -7.63 5.59 10.26
C ALA A 104 -6.72 4.36 10.15
N ASN A 105 -6.49 3.85 8.94
CA ASN A 105 -5.54 2.75 8.75
C ASN A 105 -4.11 3.18 9.07
N ILE A 106 -3.69 4.33 8.55
CA ILE A 106 -2.32 4.82 8.77
C ILE A 106 -2.04 5.03 10.26
N LEU A 107 -3.02 5.57 10.99
CA LEU A 107 -2.88 5.88 12.41
C LEU A 107 -3.37 4.76 13.34
N ASN A 108 -3.64 3.57 12.82
CA ASN A 108 -3.98 2.43 13.67
C ASN A 108 -2.70 1.90 14.31
N CYS A 109 -2.55 2.17 15.61
CA CYS A 109 -1.35 1.82 16.36
C CYS A 109 -1.13 0.31 16.49
N GLU A 110 -2.15 -0.50 16.20
CA GLU A 110 -2.02 -1.97 16.26
C GLU A 110 -1.27 -2.55 15.07
N PHE A 111 -1.22 -1.84 13.96
CA PHE A 111 -0.46 -2.29 12.80
C PHE A 111 1.04 -2.13 13.07
N ARG A 112 1.82 -3.13 12.65
CA ARG A 112 3.27 -3.17 12.87
C ARG A 112 4.06 -3.33 11.60
N THR A 113 3.42 -3.73 10.51
CA THR A 113 4.07 -3.96 9.23
C THR A 113 3.30 -3.26 8.13
N LEU A 114 4.00 -2.94 7.03
CA LEU A 114 3.43 -2.25 5.89
C LEU A 114 4.11 -2.70 4.61
N GLY A 115 3.31 -3.06 3.63
CA GLY A 115 3.78 -3.24 2.27
C GLY A 115 3.19 -2.16 1.38
N VAL A 116 4.02 -1.52 0.58
CA VAL A 116 3.60 -0.49 -0.37
C VAL A 116 3.90 -0.96 -1.78
N GLY A 117 2.90 -0.86 -2.65
CA GLY A 117 3.08 -1.16 -4.06
C GLY A 117 2.65 0.03 -4.91
N ALA A 118 3.51 0.48 -5.81
CA ALA A 118 3.22 1.54 -6.76
C ALA A 118 3.43 1.00 -8.16
N HIS A 119 2.43 1.19 -9.02
CA HIS A 119 2.53 0.80 -10.43
C HIS A 119 2.32 2.03 -11.30
N PHE A 120 3.38 2.44 -11.98
CA PHE A 120 3.36 3.63 -12.82
C PHE A 120 3.11 3.22 -14.27
N ALA A 121 1.92 3.57 -14.75
CA ALA A 121 1.51 3.31 -16.13
C ALA A 121 0.45 4.33 -16.53
N ALA A 122 0.13 4.38 -17.79
CA ALA A 122 -0.90 5.30 -18.31
C ALA A 122 -2.22 5.07 -17.59
N GLY A 123 -2.86 6.14 -17.18
CA GLY A 123 -4.10 6.10 -16.40
C GLY A 123 -3.90 6.04 -14.91
N GLY A 124 -2.67 5.84 -14.45
CA GLY A 124 -2.32 5.81 -13.04
C GLY A 124 -1.52 7.03 -12.60
N PRO A 125 -0.57 6.88 -11.68
CA PRO A 125 -0.16 5.62 -11.01
C PRO A 125 -1.23 5.01 -10.11
N TRP A 126 -1.07 3.71 -9.84
CA TRP A 126 -1.90 3.00 -8.86
C TRP A 126 -1.06 2.69 -7.63
N TRP A 127 -1.64 2.91 -6.44
CA TRP A 127 -0.94 2.75 -5.16
C TRP A 127 -1.72 1.82 -4.26
N THR A 128 -1.01 0.96 -3.55
CA THR A 128 -1.60 0.07 -2.55
C THR A 128 -0.74 0.06 -1.30
N GLN A 129 -1.38 0.23 -0.15
CA GLN A 129 -0.78 0.00 1.17
C GLN A 129 -1.49 -1.17 1.80
N ASP A 130 -0.74 -2.23 2.15
CA ASP A 130 -1.26 -3.36 2.91
C ASP A 130 -0.61 -3.35 4.29
N PHE A 131 -1.44 -3.24 5.32
CA PHE A 131 -1.00 -3.16 6.70
C PHE A 131 -1.16 -4.51 7.39
N GLY A 132 -0.20 -4.87 8.25
CA GLY A 132 -0.24 -6.10 9.01
C GLY A 132 -0.02 -5.88 10.50
N PHE A 133 -0.51 -6.83 11.25
CA PHE A 133 -0.33 -6.85 12.71
C PHE A 133 1.03 -7.35 13.14
#